data_a1cfc1ad9e500d399d307b92e9d17175
#
_entry.id   a1cfc1ad9e500d399d307b92e9d17175
#
_cell.length_a   1.000
_cell.length_b   1.000
_cell.length_c   1.000
_cell.angle_alpha   90.00
_cell.angle_beta   90.00
_cell.angle_gamma   90.00
#
_symmetry.space_group_name_H-M   'P 1'
#
loop_
_entity.id
_entity.type
_entity.pdbx_description
1 polymer ?
#
loop_
_entity_poly.entity_id
_entity_poly.type
_entity_poly.pdbx_seq_one_letter_code
_entity_poly.pdbx_strand_id
1 'polypeptide(L)'
;MAKQYETVIGLEVHVELATKTKIFCGCSTQFGGAPNTHTCPVCTGMPGSLPVLNRQVVEYAMGIGLATHCDITRVCKFDRKNYFYPDNPQNYQISQLYLPIARNGYVEIEVGDTKKKIRIHEMHLEEDAGKLIHDEWDDTSLVDYNRSGVPLVEIVSEPDMRSSEEVIAYLEKLRTTIQYLGASDCKLQEGSMRADVNLSVREMGTSEFGTRTEMKNLNSFKAIARAIEGERERQIELLEAGKEVVQETRRWDDNKESSHAMRSKEDAQDYRYFPEPDLVPIVISQEWIDRVKKRQPEFREEKLKRYKKEFDIPQYDAEILTESKHMADIFEETTALCGKPKKVSNWLMVETMRLLKEHNMESEDITFTSENLAKLIELADAGTINSSVAKEVFDHVFEENVDPEKYVEEHGLKTVNDEGALIEVLEKVIADNPQAVVDYKGGKEKALGALVGQTMKAMKGKANPGLVNQKLREMLK
;
A
#
# COMPACT_ATOMS: atom_id res chain seq x y z
N MET A 1 43.93 -11.87 -5.64
CA MET A 1 42.73 -11.21 -6.10
C MET A 1 41.85 -11.01 -4.88
N ALA A 2 41.20 -9.87 -4.74
CA ALA A 2 40.20 -9.69 -3.66
C ALA A 2 39.08 -10.72 -3.86
N LYS A 3 38.64 -11.37 -2.77
CA LYS A 3 37.53 -12.32 -2.82
C LYS A 3 36.25 -11.53 -3.19
N GLN A 4 35.44 -12.10 -4.08
CA GLN A 4 34.13 -11.59 -4.39
C GLN A 4 33.09 -12.41 -3.63
N TYR A 5 32.10 -11.71 -3.07
CA TYR A 5 31.06 -12.32 -2.25
C TYR A 5 29.69 -12.15 -2.88
N GLU A 6 28.86 -13.18 -2.73
CA GLU A 6 27.44 -13.19 -3.11
C GLU A 6 26.59 -13.23 -1.85
N THR A 7 25.58 -12.35 -1.80
CA THR A 7 24.57 -12.38 -0.75
C THR A 7 23.46 -13.35 -1.13
N VAL A 8 22.96 -14.11 -0.16
CA VAL A 8 21.86 -15.06 -0.32
C VAL A 8 20.78 -14.69 0.68
N ILE A 9 19.58 -14.36 0.19
CA ILE A 9 18.51 -13.82 1.02
C ILE A 9 17.22 -14.60 0.81
N GLY A 10 16.59 -14.99 1.92
CA GLY A 10 15.21 -15.46 2.00
C GLY A 10 14.41 -14.60 2.97
N LEU A 11 13.11 -14.59 2.82
CA LEU A 11 12.18 -13.81 3.64
C LEU A 11 11.11 -14.69 4.29
N GLU A 12 10.74 -14.29 5.49
CA GLU A 12 9.51 -14.69 6.17
C GLU A 12 8.61 -13.45 6.25
N VAL A 13 7.49 -13.48 5.53
CA VAL A 13 6.58 -12.33 5.44
C VAL A 13 5.27 -12.67 6.14
N HIS A 14 4.97 -11.96 7.22
CA HIS A 14 3.73 -12.10 7.97
C HIS A 14 2.74 -11.03 7.54
N VAL A 15 1.50 -11.41 7.26
CA VAL A 15 0.43 -10.50 6.83
C VAL A 15 -0.83 -10.76 7.65
N GLU A 16 -1.31 -9.74 8.36
CA GLU A 16 -2.61 -9.77 9.03
C GLU A 16 -3.72 -9.73 7.98
N LEU A 17 -4.67 -10.67 8.08
CA LEU A 17 -5.77 -10.76 7.12
C LEU A 17 -6.94 -9.87 7.53
N ALA A 18 -7.48 -9.11 6.58
CA ALA A 18 -8.55 -8.13 6.76
C ALA A 18 -9.93 -8.78 6.95
N THR A 19 -10.04 -9.72 7.88
CA THR A 19 -11.32 -10.30 8.29
C THR A 19 -11.98 -9.44 9.35
N LYS A 20 -13.31 -9.48 9.43
CA LYS A 20 -14.05 -8.74 10.48
C LYS A 20 -13.87 -9.32 11.86
N THR A 21 -13.58 -10.62 11.94
CA THR A 21 -13.41 -11.36 13.19
C THR A 21 -12.10 -12.11 13.19
N LYS A 22 -11.61 -12.42 14.38
CA LYS A 22 -10.37 -13.18 14.60
C LYS A 22 -10.45 -14.59 13.99
N ILE A 23 -9.29 -15.26 13.93
CA ILE A 23 -9.16 -16.56 13.25
C ILE A 23 -10.02 -17.65 13.92
N PHE A 24 -10.12 -17.67 15.25
CA PHE A 24 -10.80 -18.74 16.01
C PHE A 24 -11.94 -18.28 16.90
N CYS A 25 -12.33 -16.98 16.85
CA CYS A 25 -13.45 -16.45 17.63
C CYS A 25 -14.15 -15.28 16.92
N GLY A 26 -15.22 -14.76 17.54
CA GLY A 26 -16.01 -13.66 16.99
C GLY A 26 -15.54 -12.24 17.36
N CYS A 27 -14.39 -12.09 18.05
CA CYS A 27 -13.89 -10.76 18.43
C CYS A 27 -13.44 -9.96 17.20
N SER A 28 -13.56 -8.63 17.30
CA SER A 28 -13.14 -7.73 16.24
C SER A 28 -11.63 -7.77 15.99
N THR A 29 -11.23 -7.62 14.74
CA THR A 29 -9.84 -7.43 14.31
C THR A 29 -9.47 -5.96 14.12
N GLN A 30 -10.39 -5.04 14.41
CA GLN A 30 -10.18 -3.60 14.18
C GLN A 30 -8.99 -3.07 14.97
N PHE A 31 -8.08 -2.40 14.28
CA PHE A 31 -6.92 -1.74 14.87
C PHE A 31 -7.34 -0.51 15.70
N GLY A 32 -6.55 -0.16 16.73
CA GLY A 32 -6.71 1.09 17.49
C GLY A 32 -7.81 1.09 18.55
N GLY A 33 -8.42 -0.06 18.86
CA GLY A 33 -9.35 -0.19 19.99
C GLY A 33 -8.67 0.01 21.35
N ALA A 34 -9.42 0.44 22.38
CA ALA A 34 -8.89 0.53 23.74
C ALA A 34 -8.33 -0.85 24.19
N PRO A 35 -7.22 -0.89 24.96
CA PRO A 35 -6.55 -2.13 25.34
C PRO A 35 -7.51 -3.16 25.94
N ASN A 36 -7.39 -4.42 25.51
CA ASN A 36 -8.17 -5.56 26.01
C ASN A 36 -9.69 -5.45 25.85
N THR A 37 -10.19 -4.66 24.89
CA THR A 37 -11.62 -4.53 24.60
C THR A 37 -12.10 -5.49 23.50
N HIS A 38 -11.22 -5.98 22.63
CA HIS A 38 -11.50 -6.95 21.58
C HIS A 38 -11.08 -8.36 22.00
N THR A 39 -11.53 -8.82 23.16
CA THR A 39 -11.12 -10.11 23.74
C THR A 39 -12.32 -10.94 24.20
N CYS A 40 -12.13 -12.25 24.23
CA CYS A 40 -13.10 -13.21 24.77
C CYS A 40 -12.35 -14.42 25.36
N PRO A 41 -13.04 -15.36 26.05
CA PRO A 41 -12.39 -16.54 26.62
C PRO A 41 -11.55 -17.35 25.63
N VAL A 42 -11.90 -17.38 24.34
CA VAL A 42 -11.13 -18.12 23.31
C VAL A 42 -9.78 -17.45 23.04
N CYS A 43 -9.76 -16.19 22.63
CA CYS A 43 -8.52 -15.51 22.26
C CYS A 43 -7.66 -15.10 23.47
N THR A 44 -8.15 -15.25 24.69
CA THR A 44 -7.38 -15.12 25.94
C THR A 44 -6.99 -16.47 26.54
N GLY A 45 -7.23 -17.58 25.84
CA GLY A 45 -6.79 -18.92 26.25
C GLY A 45 -7.41 -19.43 27.55
N MET A 46 -8.65 -19.03 27.87
CA MET A 46 -9.31 -19.45 29.10
C MET A 46 -9.63 -20.97 29.10
N PRO A 47 -9.44 -21.68 30.22
CA PRO A 47 -9.74 -23.12 30.30
C PRO A 47 -11.16 -23.46 29.86
N GLY A 48 -11.31 -24.47 29.01
CA GLY A 48 -12.58 -24.94 28.49
C GLY A 48 -13.12 -24.20 27.26
N SER A 49 -12.45 -23.17 26.80
CA SER A 49 -12.78 -22.52 25.52
C SER A 49 -12.22 -23.32 24.33
N LEU A 50 -12.97 -23.36 23.23
CA LEU A 50 -12.60 -24.09 22.02
C LEU A 50 -12.52 -23.14 20.80
N PRO A 51 -11.52 -23.31 19.93
CA PRO A 51 -11.37 -22.54 18.71
C PRO A 51 -12.41 -22.93 17.65
N VAL A 52 -12.89 -21.97 16.86
CA VAL A 52 -13.75 -22.22 15.69
C VAL A 52 -13.17 -21.43 14.50
N LEU A 53 -12.73 -22.16 13.48
CA LEU A 53 -12.03 -21.56 12.33
C LEU A 53 -12.91 -20.60 11.52
N ASN A 54 -12.43 -19.40 11.30
CA ASN A 54 -13.03 -18.43 10.41
C ASN A 54 -12.79 -18.82 8.92
N ARG A 55 -13.87 -19.12 8.21
CA ARG A 55 -13.81 -19.52 6.80
C ARG A 55 -13.18 -18.48 5.89
N GLN A 56 -13.40 -17.18 6.14
CA GLN A 56 -12.86 -16.09 5.32
C GLN A 56 -11.33 -16.07 5.36
N VAL A 57 -10.71 -16.45 6.47
CA VAL A 57 -9.25 -16.59 6.60
C VAL A 57 -8.72 -17.60 5.59
N VAL A 58 -9.36 -18.76 5.47
CA VAL A 58 -8.99 -19.81 4.50
C VAL A 58 -9.16 -19.29 3.06
N GLU A 59 -10.25 -18.58 2.77
CA GLU A 59 -10.52 -18.03 1.43
C GLU A 59 -9.49 -16.95 1.05
N TYR A 60 -9.09 -16.07 1.97
CA TYR A 60 -8.03 -15.10 1.73
C TYR A 60 -6.66 -15.76 1.49
N ALA A 61 -6.28 -16.71 2.33
CA ALA A 61 -5.02 -17.44 2.14
C ALA A 61 -4.98 -18.21 0.82
N MET A 62 -6.08 -18.88 0.44
CA MET A 62 -6.18 -19.51 -0.89
C MET A 62 -6.07 -18.46 -2.02
N GLY A 63 -6.70 -17.29 -1.86
CA GLY A 63 -6.61 -16.19 -2.83
C GLY A 63 -5.17 -15.74 -3.05
N ILE A 64 -4.43 -15.53 -1.95
CA ILE A 64 -3.00 -15.18 -1.99
C ILE A 64 -2.19 -16.30 -2.64
N GLY A 65 -2.41 -17.55 -2.24
CA GLY A 65 -1.72 -18.71 -2.81
C GLY A 65 -1.94 -18.84 -4.32
N LEU A 66 -3.18 -18.69 -4.78
CA LEU A 66 -3.50 -18.73 -6.22
C LEU A 66 -2.86 -17.57 -7.00
N ALA A 67 -2.85 -16.36 -6.43
CA ALA A 67 -2.26 -15.19 -7.06
C ALA A 67 -0.72 -15.26 -7.14
N THR A 68 -0.10 -16.01 -6.24
CA THR A 68 1.34 -16.26 -6.20
C THR A 68 1.73 -17.65 -6.76
N HIS A 69 0.84 -18.25 -7.55
CA HIS A 69 1.08 -19.51 -8.27
C HIS A 69 1.41 -20.71 -7.38
N CYS A 70 0.94 -20.72 -6.14
CA CYS A 70 1.13 -21.83 -5.23
C CYS A 70 0.18 -23.01 -5.53
N ASP A 71 0.63 -24.19 -5.17
CA ASP A 71 -0.20 -25.38 -5.06
C ASP A 71 -1.01 -25.31 -3.76
N ILE A 72 -2.34 -25.33 -3.86
CA ILE A 72 -3.23 -25.33 -2.69
C ILE A 72 -3.31 -26.74 -2.11
N THR A 73 -2.99 -26.88 -0.82
CA THR A 73 -3.05 -28.15 -0.09
C THR A 73 -4.49 -28.58 0.09
N ARG A 74 -4.84 -29.78 -0.41
CA ARG A 74 -6.22 -30.28 -0.44
C ARG A 74 -6.76 -30.71 0.94
N VAL A 75 -5.86 -31.13 1.80
CA VAL A 75 -6.14 -31.46 3.20
C VAL A 75 -5.04 -30.81 4.03
N CYS A 76 -5.37 -29.74 4.71
CA CYS A 76 -4.45 -29.08 5.62
C CYS A 76 -5.00 -29.10 7.05
N LYS A 77 -4.13 -28.93 8.03
CA LYS A 77 -4.50 -28.93 9.43
C LYS A 77 -3.63 -27.98 10.22
N PHE A 78 -4.10 -27.65 11.42
CA PHE A 78 -3.35 -26.87 12.36
C PHE A 78 -2.53 -27.73 13.30
N ASP A 79 -1.44 -27.15 13.79
CA ASP A 79 -0.52 -27.70 14.77
C ASP A 79 -0.35 -26.69 15.92
N ARG A 80 0.03 -27.18 17.11
CA ARG A 80 0.41 -26.33 18.23
C ARG A 80 1.91 -26.11 18.26
N LYS A 81 2.32 -24.83 18.18
CA LYS A 81 3.69 -24.34 18.39
C LYS A 81 3.81 -23.93 19.86
N ASN A 82 4.42 -24.77 20.67
CA ASN A 82 4.44 -24.55 22.11
C ASN A 82 5.60 -23.65 22.55
N TYR A 83 5.28 -22.52 23.15
CA TYR A 83 6.25 -21.64 23.80
C TYR A 83 5.57 -20.77 24.85
N PHE A 84 6.30 -20.44 25.88
CA PHE A 84 5.80 -19.61 26.98
C PHE A 84 6.27 -18.16 26.77
N TYR A 85 5.31 -17.25 26.60
CA TYR A 85 5.56 -15.81 26.55
C TYR A 85 4.31 -15.04 27.00
N PRO A 86 4.44 -13.85 27.65
CA PRO A 86 3.27 -13.15 28.20
C PRO A 86 2.20 -12.75 27.19
N ASP A 87 2.57 -12.50 25.93
CA ASP A 87 1.63 -12.16 24.84
C ASP A 87 0.99 -13.39 24.18
N ASN A 88 1.40 -14.59 24.58
CA ASN A 88 0.85 -15.86 24.12
C ASN A 88 0.00 -16.50 25.23
N PRO A 89 -1.30 -16.14 25.36
CA PRO A 89 -2.09 -16.40 26.57
C PRO A 89 -2.32 -17.87 26.86
N GLN A 90 -2.32 -18.73 25.84
CA GLN A 90 -2.53 -20.18 25.98
C GLN A 90 -1.22 -20.98 26.07
N ASN A 91 -0.06 -20.30 26.04
CA ASN A 91 1.28 -20.90 26.03
C ASN A 91 1.59 -21.77 24.81
N TYR A 92 0.79 -21.67 23.77
CA TYR A 92 1.05 -22.19 22.43
C TYR A 92 0.38 -21.27 21.40
N GLN A 93 0.92 -21.27 20.20
CA GLN A 93 0.34 -20.60 19.03
C GLN A 93 -0.24 -21.69 18.11
N ILE A 94 -1.47 -21.49 17.65
CA ILE A 94 -2.05 -22.36 16.63
C ILE A 94 -1.51 -21.90 15.28
N SER A 95 -0.81 -22.79 14.59
CA SER A 95 -0.11 -22.55 13.31
C SER A 95 -0.20 -23.80 12.43
N GLN A 96 0.53 -23.84 11.31
CA GLN A 96 0.57 -25.01 10.43
C GLN A 96 2.03 -25.35 10.09
N LEU A 97 2.56 -26.46 10.60
CA LEU A 97 3.90 -26.91 10.27
C LEU A 97 3.90 -27.99 9.19
N TYR A 98 3.12 -29.05 9.38
CA TYR A 98 3.22 -30.25 8.55
C TYR A 98 2.39 -30.18 7.26
N LEU A 99 1.23 -29.53 7.30
CA LEU A 99 0.30 -29.44 6.19
C LEU A 99 -0.18 -27.99 6.02
N PRO A 100 0.70 -27.07 5.59
CA PRO A 100 0.36 -25.66 5.35
C PRO A 100 -0.65 -25.50 4.23
N ILE A 101 -1.32 -24.36 4.19
CA ILE A 101 -2.40 -24.05 3.21
C ILE A 101 -1.94 -24.08 1.76
N ALA A 102 -0.69 -23.69 1.48
CA ALA A 102 -0.15 -23.63 0.12
C ALA A 102 1.37 -23.83 0.09
N ARG A 103 1.90 -24.29 -1.06
CA ARG A 103 3.33 -24.54 -1.28
C ARG A 103 3.73 -24.27 -2.74
N ASN A 104 5.06 -24.26 -2.97
CA ASN A 104 5.68 -24.32 -4.30
C ASN A 104 5.25 -23.18 -5.25
N GLY A 105 5.04 -21.98 -4.71
CA GLY A 105 4.67 -20.83 -5.51
C GLY A 105 5.85 -20.00 -6.00
N TYR A 106 5.55 -18.87 -6.63
CA TYR A 106 6.55 -17.87 -6.97
C TYR A 106 5.93 -16.49 -7.16
N VAL A 107 6.77 -15.48 -7.00
CA VAL A 107 6.50 -14.09 -7.41
C VAL A 107 7.52 -13.70 -8.46
N GLU A 108 7.06 -13.18 -9.59
CA GLU A 108 7.94 -12.64 -10.62
C GLU A 108 8.23 -11.17 -10.33
N ILE A 109 9.51 -10.84 -10.13
CA ILE A 109 10.00 -9.48 -9.90
C ILE A 109 10.73 -8.94 -11.12
N GLU A 110 10.80 -7.62 -11.23
CA GLU A 110 11.56 -6.92 -12.25
C GLU A 110 12.48 -5.89 -11.58
N VAL A 111 13.78 -6.00 -11.80
CA VAL A 111 14.79 -5.06 -11.29
C VAL A 111 15.64 -4.59 -12.46
N GLY A 112 15.54 -3.33 -12.84
CA GLY A 112 16.10 -2.82 -14.09
C GLY A 112 15.51 -3.58 -15.28
N ASP A 113 16.37 -4.11 -16.14
CA ASP A 113 15.95 -4.90 -17.33
C ASP A 113 15.84 -6.41 -17.05
N THR A 114 16.00 -6.84 -15.79
CA THR A 114 16.07 -8.26 -15.42
C THR A 114 14.77 -8.71 -14.77
N LYS A 115 14.16 -9.77 -15.33
CA LYS A 115 13.01 -10.47 -14.71
C LYS A 115 13.50 -11.72 -14.00
N LYS A 116 13.01 -11.93 -12.79
CA LYS A 116 13.39 -13.06 -11.95
C LYS A 116 12.20 -13.62 -11.20
N LYS A 117 12.10 -14.94 -11.12
CA LYS A 117 11.13 -15.62 -10.27
C LYS A 117 11.75 -15.87 -8.91
N ILE A 118 11.12 -15.37 -7.87
CA ILE A 118 11.44 -15.67 -6.48
C ILE A 118 10.45 -16.73 -6.03
N ARG A 119 10.94 -17.91 -5.70
CA ARG A 119 10.10 -19.04 -5.30
C ARG A 119 9.57 -18.84 -3.89
N ILE A 120 8.36 -19.30 -3.66
CA ILE A 120 7.74 -19.42 -2.35
C ILE A 120 7.83 -20.89 -1.94
N HIS A 121 8.47 -21.14 -0.79
CA HIS A 121 8.56 -22.45 -0.21
C HIS A 121 7.19 -22.93 0.28
N GLU A 122 6.57 -22.14 1.15
CA GLU A 122 5.23 -22.42 1.68
C GLU A 122 4.54 -21.15 2.18
N MET A 123 3.21 -21.29 2.36
CA MET A 123 2.37 -20.37 3.12
C MET A 123 1.63 -21.15 4.18
N HIS A 124 1.57 -20.60 5.39
CA HIS A 124 0.77 -21.19 6.43
C HIS A 124 -0.08 -20.16 7.18
N LEU A 125 -1.19 -20.64 7.72
CA LEU A 125 -2.09 -19.87 8.56
C LEU A 125 -1.66 -19.98 10.02
N GLU A 126 -1.74 -18.88 10.73
CA GLU A 126 -1.50 -18.83 12.17
C GLU A 126 -2.28 -17.71 12.84
N GLU A 127 -2.31 -17.71 14.17
CA GLU A 127 -2.84 -16.61 14.96
C GLU A 127 -1.73 -15.65 15.39
N ASP A 128 -2.01 -14.33 15.41
CA ASP A 128 -1.08 -13.38 15.97
C ASP A 128 -1.07 -13.42 17.50
N ALA A 129 0.04 -13.05 18.11
CA ALA A 129 0.19 -12.88 19.54
C ALA A 129 -0.36 -11.53 20.02
N GLY A 130 -0.53 -11.36 21.32
CA GLY A 130 -0.84 -10.07 21.93
C GLY A 130 0.28 -9.06 21.75
N LYS A 131 0.13 -7.88 22.33
CA LYS A 131 1.12 -6.82 22.31
C LYS A 131 1.66 -6.60 23.72
N LEU A 132 2.99 -6.56 23.84
CA LEU A 132 3.67 -6.13 25.07
C LEU A 132 4.04 -4.67 24.97
N ILE A 133 3.74 -3.93 26.02
CA ILE A 133 4.11 -2.52 26.20
C ILE A 133 5.01 -2.47 27.43
N HIS A 134 6.30 -2.25 27.21
CA HIS A 134 7.29 -2.11 28.25
C HIS A 134 7.29 -0.69 28.77
N ASP A 135 7.22 -0.52 30.10
CA ASP A 135 7.41 0.77 30.74
C ASP A 135 8.91 0.95 31.01
N GLU A 136 9.46 2.08 30.55
CA GLU A 136 10.88 2.40 30.75
C GLU A 136 11.19 2.88 32.19
N TRP A 137 10.16 3.26 32.95
CA TRP A 137 10.31 3.85 34.28
C TRP A 137 10.06 2.84 35.41
N ASP A 138 9.11 1.92 35.18
CA ASP A 138 8.71 0.93 36.15
C ASP A 138 9.06 -0.46 35.63
N ASP A 139 9.92 -1.20 35.94
CA ASP A 139 10.27 -2.56 35.48
C ASP A 139 9.03 -3.49 35.33
N THR A 140 8.02 -2.96 34.61
CA THR A 140 6.74 -3.60 34.37
C THR A 140 6.45 -3.68 32.86
N SER A 141 5.62 -4.65 32.48
CA SER A 141 5.12 -4.80 31.13
C SER A 141 3.61 -4.95 31.15
N LEU A 142 2.93 -4.12 30.36
CA LEU A 142 1.51 -4.24 30.14
C LEU A 142 1.25 -5.16 28.94
N VAL A 143 0.18 -5.95 29.03
CA VAL A 143 -0.22 -6.89 27.96
C VAL A 143 -1.55 -6.47 27.40
N ASP A 144 -1.60 -6.26 26.09
CA ASP A 144 -2.82 -6.01 25.33
C ASP A 144 -3.11 -7.19 24.41
N TYR A 145 -4.21 -7.89 24.68
CA TYR A 145 -4.67 -9.04 23.89
C TYR A 145 -5.61 -8.70 22.74
N ASN A 146 -5.81 -7.42 22.40
CA ASN A 146 -6.63 -7.05 21.25
C ASN A 146 -6.13 -7.70 19.95
N ARG A 147 -4.82 -7.82 19.78
CA ARG A 147 -4.22 -8.48 18.62
C ARG A 147 -4.18 -9.99 18.71
N SER A 148 -4.20 -10.58 19.92
CA SER A 148 -4.16 -12.03 20.11
C SER A 148 -5.29 -12.72 19.36
N GLY A 149 -4.95 -13.65 18.46
CA GLY A 149 -5.88 -14.35 17.59
C GLY A 149 -6.29 -13.60 16.33
N VAL A 150 -5.66 -12.45 16.00
CA VAL A 150 -5.81 -11.82 14.68
C VAL A 150 -5.24 -12.78 13.64
N PRO A 151 -5.97 -13.03 12.51
CA PRO A 151 -5.50 -14.00 11.52
C PRO A 151 -4.25 -13.52 10.83
N LEU A 152 -3.22 -14.37 10.77
CA LEU A 152 -2.00 -14.19 10.01
C LEU A 152 -1.88 -15.22 8.90
N VAL A 153 -1.28 -14.81 7.79
CA VAL A 153 -0.62 -15.72 6.85
C VAL A 153 0.87 -15.41 6.86
N GLU A 154 1.68 -16.44 7.08
CA GLU A 154 3.12 -16.37 6.91
C GLU A 154 3.50 -16.94 5.55
N ILE A 155 4.30 -16.18 4.80
CA ILE A 155 4.76 -16.51 3.45
C ILE A 155 6.28 -16.65 3.51
N VAL A 156 6.77 -17.87 3.32
CA VAL A 156 8.19 -18.17 3.38
C VAL A 156 8.75 -18.29 1.96
N SER A 157 9.71 -17.44 1.62
CA SER A 157 10.39 -17.54 0.33
C SER A 157 11.54 -18.54 0.35
N GLU A 158 11.90 -19.08 -0.83
CA GLU A 158 13.22 -19.70 -1.02
C GLU A 158 14.31 -18.63 -1.00
N PRO A 159 15.58 -18.98 -0.70
CA PRO A 159 16.70 -18.03 -0.63
C PRO A 159 17.20 -17.66 -2.04
N ASP A 160 16.30 -17.16 -2.86
CA ASP A 160 16.58 -16.85 -4.26
C ASP A 160 17.07 -15.41 -4.49
N MET A 161 16.84 -14.50 -3.53
CA MET A 161 17.20 -13.09 -3.68
C MET A 161 18.69 -12.86 -3.41
N ARG A 162 19.26 -11.86 -4.09
CA ARG A 162 20.72 -11.59 -4.08
C ARG A 162 21.06 -10.15 -3.72
N SER A 163 20.08 -9.25 -3.68
CA SER A 163 20.29 -7.83 -3.35
C SER A 163 19.09 -7.24 -2.62
N SER A 164 19.31 -6.07 -2.00
CA SER A 164 18.25 -5.31 -1.35
C SER A 164 17.18 -4.85 -2.34
N GLU A 165 17.53 -4.52 -3.58
CA GLU A 165 16.58 -4.14 -4.64
C GLU A 165 15.66 -5.29 -5.01
N GLU A 166 16.19 -6.52 -5.12
CA GLU A 166 15.36 -7.72 -5.36
C GLU A 166 14.38 -7.96 -4.20
N VAL A 167 14.82 -7.75 -2.96
CA VAL A 167 13.97 -7.87 -1.78
C VAL A 167 12.84 -6.85 -1.79
N ILE A 168 13.15 -5.59 -2.07
CA ILE A 168 12.15 -4.53 -2.13
C ILE A 168 11.14 -4.80 -3.27
N ALA A 169 11.63 -5.15 -4.46
CA ALA A 169 10.77 -5.49 -5.59
C ALA A 169 9.82 -6.68 -5.26
N TYR A 170 10.32 -7.70 -4.55
CA TYR A 170 9.49 -8.82 -4.09
C TYR A 170 8.41 -8.38 -3.09
N LEU A 171 8.78 -7.59 -2.08
CA LEU A 171 7.86 -7.13 -1.06
C LEU A 171 6.79 -6.19 -1.62
N GLU A 172 7.16 -5.25 -2.49
CA GLU A 172 6.23 -4.35 -3.16
C GLU A 172 5.23 -5.11 -4.04
N LYS A 173 5.73 -6.08 -4.80
CA LYS A 173 4.88 -6.92 -5.63
C LYS A 173 3.91 -7.76 -4.81
N LEU A 174 4.40 -8.38 -3.73
CA LEU A 174 3.58 -9.19 -2.83
C LEU A 174 2.52 -8.32 -2.13
N ARG A 175 2.93 -7.16 -1.59
CA ARG A 175 2.06 -6.15 -0.97
C ARG A 175 0.92 -5.77 -1.92
N THR A 176 1.27 -5.31 -3.12
CA THR A 176 0.28 -4.87 -4.12
C THR A 176 -0.68 -6.01 -4.48
N THR A 177 -0.18 -7.23 -4.67
CA THR A 177 -1.03 -8.39 -4.97
C THR A 177 -2.03 -8.66 -3.85
N ILE A 178 -1.61 -8.62 -2.59
CA ILE A 178 -2.47 -8.85 -1.42
C ILE A 178 -3.48 -7.73 -1.23
N GLN A 179 -3.08 -6.48 -1.45
CA GLN A 179 -3.99 -5.32 -1.41
C GLN A 179 -5.05 -5.39 -2.51
N TYR A 180 -4.68 -5.78 -3.72
CA TYR A 180 -5.64 -5.97 -4.81
C TYR A 180 -6.66 -7.06 -4.53
N LEU A 181 -6.26 -8.12 -3.84
CA LEU A 181 -7.18 -9.15 -3.34
C LEU A 181 -8.14 -8.65 -2.25
N GLY A 182 -7.86 -7.50 -1.65
CA GLY A 182 -8.57 -7.02 -0.46
C GLY A 182 -8.34 -7.92 0.76
N ALA A 183 -7.25 -8.69 0.78
CA ALA A 183 -6.95 -9.64 1.84
C ALA A 183 -6.21 -8.99 3.03
N SER A 184 -5.55 -7.87 2.84
CA SER A 184 -4.90 -7.04 3.86
C SER A 184 -4.65 -5.63 3.35
N ASP A 185 -4.51 -4.66 4.25
CA ASP A 185 -4.02 -3.31 3.93
C ASP A 185 -2.49 -3.26 3.84
N CYS A 186 -1.79 -4.27 4.35
CA CYS A 186 -0.33 -4.42 4.29
C CYS A 186 0.47 -3.18 4.76
N LYS A 187 0.05 -2.56 5.84
CA LYS A 187 0.72 -1.40 6.44
C LYS A 187 1.86 -1.85 7.36
N LEU A 188 3.11 -1.61 6.97
CA LEU A 188 4.28 -1.94 7.79
C LEU A 188 4.31 -1.15 9.10
N GLN A 189 3.87 0.10 9.08
CA GLN A 189 3.88 1.00 10.25
C GLN A 189 2.88 0.57 11.33
N GLU A 190 1.74 0.02 10.94
CA GLU A 190 0.72 -0.53 11.84
C GLU A 190 1.00 -2.00 12.21
N GLY A 191 1.95 -2.65 11.51
CA GLY A 191 2.36 -4.03 11.73
C GLY A 191 1.46 -5.07 11.05
N SER A 192 0.53 -4.65 10.18
CA SER A 192 -0.30 -5.59 9.39
C SER A 192 0.48 -6.28 8.27
N MET A 193 1.69 -5.80 7.96
CA MET A 193 2.70 -6.51 7.19
C MET A 193 4.04 -6.41 7.90
N ARG A 194 4.75 -7.53 8.06
CA ARG A 194 6.07 -7.61 8.69
C ARG A 194 6.94 -8.52 7.83
N ALA A 195 8.24 -8.24 7.79
CA ALA A 195 9.19 -9.08 7.06
C ALA A 195 10.42 -9.31 7.91
N ASP A 196 10.77 -10.57 8.12
CA ASP A 196 12.01 -11.00 8.71
C ASP A 196 12.95 -11.43 7.57
N VAL A 197 14.20 -10.93 7.62
CA VAL A 197 15.19 -11.16 6.57
C VAL A 197 16.19 -12.21 7.03
N ASN A 198 16.25 -13.31 6.32
CA ASN A 198 17.26 -14.35 6.48
C ASN A 198 18.37 -14.11 5.45
N LEU A 199 19.58 -13.79 5.94
CA LEU A 199 20.70 -13.41 5.10
C LEU A 199 21.95 -14.22 5.42
N SER A 200 22.64 -14.67 4.37
CA SER A 200 24.01 -15.21 4.47
C SER A 200 24.88 -14.68 3.33
N VAL A 201 26.19 -14.73 3.52
CA VAL A 201 27.18 -14.35 2.51
C VAL A 201 28.07 -15.56 2.21
N ARG A 202 28.35 -15.77 0.93
CA ARG A 202 29.28 -16.81 0.46
C ARG A 202 30.25 -16.28 -0.58
N GLU A 203 31.39 -16.96 -0.75
CA GLU A 203 32.29 -16.63 -1.86
C GLU A 203 31.61 -16.92 -3.21
N MET A 204 31.75 -16.00 -4.15
CA MET A 204 31.16 -16.14 -5.47
C MET A 204 31.65 -17.40 -6.18
N GLY A 205 30.71 -18.17 -6.72
CA GLY A 205 31.00 -19.44 -7.41
C GLY A 205 30.97 -20.69 -6.52
N THR A 206 30.76 -20.54 -5.19
CA THR A 206 30.52 -21.67 -4.29
C THR A 206 29.05 -22.09 -4.32
N SER A 207 28.77 -23.40 -4.17
CA SER A 207 27.40 -23.93 -4.09
C SER A 207 26.84 -23.96 -2.67
N GLU A 208 27.70 -24.01 -1.67
CA GLU A 208 27.29 -24.08 -0.26
C GLU A 208 26.87 -22.71 0.26
N PHE A 209 25.80 -22.70 1.04
CA PHE A 209 25.35 -21.47 1.70
C PHE A 209 26.27 -21.10 2.85
N GLY A 210 26.46 -19.80 3.08
CA GLY A 210 27.07 -19.29 4.28
C GLY A 210 26.19 -19.44 5.53
N THR A 211 26.72 -19.06 6.68
CA THR A 211 25.96 -19.07 7.94
C THR A 211 24.88 -17.99 7.91
N ARG A 212 23.65 -18.39 8.14
CA ARG A 212 22.48 -17.53 8.12
C ARG A 212 22.34 -16.71 9.41
N THR A 213 22.02 -15.43 9.26
CA THR A 213 21.50 -14.59 10.34
C THR A 213 20.08 -14.14 10.01
N GLU A 214 19.24 -13.99 11.01
CA GLU A 214 17.87 -13.51 10.91
C GLU A 214 17.80 -12.06 11.40
N MET A 215 17.31 -11.14 10.55
CA MET A 215 17.19 -9.72 10.88
C MET A 215 15.73 -9.40 11.19
N LYS A 216 15.49 -8.82 12.37
CA LYS A 216 14.16 -8.42 12.87
C LYS A 216 14.07 -6.92 13.15
N ASN A 217 12.83 -6.46 13.42
CA ASN A 217 12.52 -5.06 13.73
C ASN A 217 12.69 -4.12 12.51
N LEU A 218 12.18 -4.55 11.38
CA LEU A 218 12.29 -3.86 10.10
C LEU A 218 10.94 -3.20 9.75
N ASN A 219 10.80 -1.91 10.06
CA ASN A 219 9.50 -1.22 10.06
C ASN A 219 9.23 -0.41 8.77
N SER A 220 10.13 -0.47 7.79
CA SER A 220 9.95 0.17 6.49
C SER A 220 10.82 -0.50 5.42
N PHE A 221 10.45 -0.37 4.15
CA PHE A 221 11.28 -0.88 3.04
C PHE A 221 12.67 -0.26 3.03
N LYS A 222 12.80 1.01 3.41
CA LYS A 222 14.11 1.67 3.57
C LYS A 222 14.95 1.06 4.68
N ALA A 223 14.33 0.73 5.82
CA ALA A 223 15.01 0.05 6.93
C ALA A 223 15.44 -1.36 6.52
N ILE A 224 14.60 -2.10 5.78
CA ILE A 224 14.94 -3.41 5.24
C ILE A 224 16.18 -3.32 4.33
N ALA A 225 16.21 -2.40 3.39
CA ALA A 225 17.33 -2.22 2.49
C ALA A 225 18.64 -1.91 3.25
N ARG A 226 18.61 -0.95 4.21
CA ARG A 226 19.76 -0.62 5.04
C ARG A 226 20.23 -1.79 5.90
N ALA A 227 19.31 -2.53 6.48
CA ALA A 227 19.63 -3.69 7.30
C ALA A 227 20.34 -4.79 6.48
N ILE A 228 19.89 -5.03 5.26
CA ILE A 228 20.52 -5.99 4.34
C ILE A 228 21.95 -5.57 4.03
N GLU A 229 22.17 -4.31 3.63
CA GLU A 229 23.51 -3.83 3.30
C GLU A 229 24.43 -3.84 4.54
N GLY A 230 23.97 -3.36 5.68
CA GLY A 230 24.75 -3.36 6.92
C GLY A 230 25.12 -4.78 7.40
N GLU A 231 24.19 -5.73 7.32
CA GLU A 231 24.48 -7.11 7.71
C GLU A 231 25.39 -7.81 6.70
N ARG A 232 25.23 -7.55 5.41
CA ARG A 232 26.12 -8.02 4.35
C ARG A 232 27.55 -7.56 4.60
N GLU A 233 27.76 -6.28 4.83
CA GLU A 233 29.08 -5.71 5.13
C GLU A 233 29.70 -6.35 6.37
N ARG A 234 28.94 -6.45 7.47
CA ARG A 234 29.38 -7.09 8.70
C ARG A 234 29.87 -8.53 8.50
N GLN A 235 29.09 -9.34 7.74
CA GLN A 235 29.48 -10.73 7.46
C GLN A 235 30.72 -10.82 6.59
N ILE A 236 30.86 -9.97 5.58
CA ILE A 236 32.07 -9.90 4.72
C ILE A 236 33.30 -9.54 5.57
N GLU A 237 33.21 -8.52 6.43
CA GLU A 237 34.33 -8.13 7.33
C GLU A 237 34.76 -9.27 8.24
N LEU A 238 33.81 -10.03 8.80
CA LEU A 238 34.13 -11.20 9.61
C LEU A 238 34.88 -12.28 8.80
N LEU A 239 34.40 -12.61 7.61
CA LEU A 239 34.99 -13.61 6.73
C LEU A 239 36.38 -13.19 6.24
N GLU A 240 36.58 -11.91 5.90
CA GLU A 240 37.90 -11.38 5.51
C GLU A 240 38.88 -11.33 6.68
N ALA A 241 38.39 -11.13 7.91
CA ALA A 241 39.19 -11.23 9.11
C ALA A 241 39.50 -12.69 9.56
N GLY A 242 39.05 -13.70 8.79
CA GLY A 242 39.20 -15.11 9.12
C GLY A 242 38.37 -15.56 10.33
N LYS A 243 37.30 -14.84 10.64
CA LYS A 243 36.35 -15.16 11.71
C LYS A 243 35.12 -15.87 11.13
N GLU A 244 34.44 -16.63 11.96
CA GLU A 244 33.20 -17.30 11.60
C GLU A 244 31.99 -16.38 11.85
N VAL A 245 30.98 -16.48 10.98
CA VAL A 245 29.66 -15.88 11.22
C VAL A 245 28.90 -16.83 12.13
N VAL A 246 28.32 -16.29 13.21
CA VAL A 246 27.49 -17.05 14.15
C VAL A 246 26.02 -17.01 13.68
N GLN A 247 25.36 -18.17 13.71
CA GLN A 247 23.92 -18.24 13.43
C GLN A 247 23.12 -17.66 14.60
N GLU A 248 22.52 -16.49 14.39
CA GLU A 248 21.83 -15.73 15.43
C GLU A 248 20.68 -14.89 14.85
N THR A 249 19.73 -14.54 15.72
CA THR A 249 18.72 -13.52 15.44
C THR A 249 19.27 -12.16 15.89
N ARG A 250 19.20 -11.18 15.00
CA ARG A 250 19.70 -9.82 15.22
C ARG A 250 18.57 -8.79 15.08
N ARG A 251 18.57 -7.79 15.96
CA ARG A 251 17.66 -6.64 15.89
C ARG A 251 18.35 -5.48 15.19
N TRP A 252 17.70 -4.93 14.19
CA TRP A 252 18.15 -3.71 13.53
C TRP A 252 17.76 -2.47 14.32
N ASP A 253 18.69 -1.54 14.48
CA ASP A 253 18.48 -0.19 15.02
C ASP A 253 18.69 0.81 13.87
N ASP A 254 17.58 1.32 13.35
CA ASP A 254 17.58 2.19 12.17
C ASP A 254 18.22 3.56 12.43
N ASN A 255 18.21 4.04 13.68
CA ASN A 255 18.85 5.30 14.07
C ASN A 255 20.37 5.17 14.18
N LYS A 256 20.86 4.01 14.55
CA LYS A 256 22.30 3.73 14.68
C LYS A 256 22.89 3.07 13.45
N GLU A 257 22.04 2.70 12.48
CA GLU A 257 22.41 1.94 11.28
C GLU A 257 23.25 0.70 11.61
N SER A 258 22.85 0.00 12.67
CA SER A 258 23.58 -1.17 13.18
C SER A 258 22.64 -2.22 13.74
N SER A 259 23.12 -3.46 13.79
CA SER A 259 22.37 -4.58 14.37
C SER A 259 23.07 -5.12 15.62
N HIS A 260 22.26 -5.67 16.55
CA HIS A 260 22.79 -6.36 17.73
C HIS A 260 22.16 -7.75 17.83
N ALA A 261 22.97 -8.70 18.33
CA ALA A 261 22.49 -10.05 18.60
C ALA A 261 21.42 -10.02 19.70
N MET A 262 20.31 -10.72 19.46
CA MET A 262 19.25 -10.92 20.45
C MET A 262 19.40 -12.27 21.14
N ARG A 263 19.57 -13.34 20.36
CA ARG A 263 19.74 -14.71 20.84
C ARG A 263 20.57 -15.51 19.84
N SER A 264 21.30 -16.49 20.32
CA SER A 264 22.07 -17.43 19.50
C SER A 264 21.27 -18.71 19.24
N LYS A 265 21.80 -19.57 18.37
CA LYS A 265 21.24 -20.90 18.09
C LYS A 265 21.17 -21.79 19.33
N GLU A 266 22.07 -21.59 20.29
CA GLU A 266 22.11 -22.35 21.57
C GLU A 266 20.88 -22.06 22.43
N ASP A 267 20.23 -20.89 22.23
CA ASP A 267 18.99 -20.50 22.88
C ASP A 267 17.73 -20.91 22.10
N ALA A 268 17.88 -21.66 20.97
CA ALA A 268 16.76 -22.06 20.14
C ALA A 268 15.85 -23.01 20.93
N GLN A 269 14.59 -22.59 21.09
CA GLN A 269 13.57 -23.39 21.77
C GLN A 269 13.10 -24.54 20.87
N ASP A 270 12.98 -25.74 21.42
CA ASP A 270 12.22 -26.82 20.81
C ASP A 270 10.73 -26.54 21.04
N TYR A 271 10.02 -26.17 19.98
CA TYR A 271 8.60 -25.85 20.06
C TYR A 271 7.70 -27.08 20.25
N ARG A 272 8.21 -28.31 20.19
CA ARG A 272 7.46 -29.56 20.43
C ARG A 272 6.12 -29.57 19.73
N TYR A 273 6.13 -29.35 18.41
CA TYR A 273 4.92 -29.33 17.58
C TYR A 273 4.13 -30.63 17.67
N PHE A 274 2.82 -30.53 17.78
CA PHE A 274 1.89 -31.62 17.60
C PHE A 274 0.57 -31.11 17.00
N PRO A 275 -0.24 -31.98 16.35
CA PRO A 275 -1.51 -31.55 15.75
C PRO A 275 -2.45 -30.92 16.77
N GLU A 276 -3.10 -29.81 16.36
CA GLU A 276 -4.14 -29.16 17.17
C GLU A 276 -5.37 -30.06 17.30
N PRO A 277 -5.69 -30.59 18.48
CA PRO A 277 -6.76 -31.60 18.65
C PRO A 277 -8.16 -31.00 18.59
N ASP A 278 -8.32 -29.69 18.82
CA ASP A 278 -9.61 -29.01 18.89
C ASP A 278 -10.08 -28.48 17.53
N LEU A 279 -9.25 -28.60 16.49
CA LEU A 279 -9.57 -28.21 15.12
C LEU A 279 -9.55 -29.42 14.17
N VAL A 280 -10.64 -29.63 13.45
CA VAL A 280 -10.69 -30.66 12.41
C VAL A 280 -9.85 -30.27 11.20
N PRO A 281 -9.30 -31.24 10.43
CA PRO A 281 -8.62 -30.94 9.17
C PRO A 281 -9.51 -30.16 8.21
N ILE A 282 -8.90 -29.21 7.50
CA ILE A 282 -9.56 -28.42 6.47
C ILE A 282 -9.49 -29.21 5.15
N VAL A 283 -10.65 -29.62 4.62
CA VAL A 283 -10.75 -30.29 3.33
C VAL A 283 -11.16 -29.29 2.27
N ILE A 284 -10.26 -29.02 1.34
CA ILE A 284 -10.44 -28.03 0.28
C ILE A 284 -10.81 -28.73 -1.03
N SER A 285 -12.08 -28.59 -1.44
CA SER A 285 -12.59 -29.14 -2.69
C SER A 285 -12.14 -28.33 -3.90
N GLN A 286 -12.18 -28.95 -5.10
CA GLN A 286 -11.87 -28.22 -6.34
C GLN A 286 -12.86 -27.09 -6.58
N GLU A 287 -14.13 -27.32 -6.31
CA GLU A 287 -15.18 -26.30 -6.46
C GLU A 287 -14.94 -25.10 -5.53
N TRP A 288 -14.35 -25.30 -4.36
CA TRP A 288 -13.99 -24.21 -3.47
C TRP A 288 -12.83 -23.39 -4.04
N ILE A 289 -11.79 -24.04 -4.52
CA ILE A 289 -10.66 -23.39 -5.22
C ILE A 289 -11.17 -22.59 -6.42
N ASP A 290 -12.01 -23.21 -7.26
CA ASP A 290 -12.54 -22.56 -8.47
C ASP A 290 -13.39 -21.32 -8.14
N ARG A 291 -14.18 -21.37 -7.05
CA ARG A 291 -14.92 -20.19 -6.57
C ARG A 291 -14.01 -19.06 -6.13
N VAL A 292 -12.95 -19.37 -5.38
CA VAL A 292 -11.98 -18.37 -4.94
C VAL A 292 -11.25 -17.78 -6.15
N LYS A 293 -10.80 -18.62 -7.08
CA LYS A 293 -10.14 -18.20 -8.31
C LYS A 293 -11.03 -17.29 -9.16
N LYS A 294 -12.31 -17.59 -9.29
CA LYS A 294 -13.27 -16.79 -10.05
C LYS A 294 -13.52 -15.40 -9.44
N ARG A 295 -13.29 -15.23 -8.14
CA ARG A 295 -13.45 -13.97 -7.42
C ARG A 295 -12.19 -13.10 -7.42
N GLN A 296 -11.09 -13.60 -7.95
CA GLN A 296 -9.86 -12.80 -8.04
C GLN A 296 -10.10 -11.57 -8.89
N PRO A 297 -9.64 -10.39 -8.46
CA PRO A 297 -9.73 -9.17 -9.25
C PRO A 297 -8.77 -9.23 -10.44
N GLU A 298 -8.92 -8.30 -11.36
CA GLU A 298 -7.87 -7.98 -12.30
C GLU A 298 -6.69 -7.37 -11.54
N PHE A 299 -5.51 -7.98 -11.64
CA PHE A 299 -4.31 -7.51 -10.93
C PHE A 299 -3.63 -6.34 -11.65
N ARG A 300 -2.72 -5.68 -10.95
CA ARG A 300 -2.02 -4.49 -11.41
C ARG A 300 -1.44 -4.61 -12.81
N GLU A 301 -0.76 -5.71 -13.13
CA GLU A 301 -0.12 -5.91 -14.44
C GLU A 301 -1.12 -6.00 -15.59
N GLU A 302 -2.28 -6.57 -15.34
CA GLU A 302 -3.36 -6.65 -16.32
C GLU A 302 -3.99 -5.26 -16.52
N LYS A 303 -4.24 -4.53 -15.43
CA LYS A 303 -4.70 -3.14 -15.48
C LYS A 303 -3.72 -2.23 -16.20
N LEU A 304 -2.41 -2.32 -15.93
CA LEU A 304 -1.37 -1.57 -16.65
C LEU A 304 -1.44 -1.77 -18.16
N LYS A 305 -1.57 -3.02 -18.60
CA LYS A 305 -1.70 -3.34 -20.04
C LYS A 305 -3.01 -2.78 -20.60
N ARG A 306 -4.10 -2.91 -19.87
CA ARG A 306 -5.42 -2.44 -20.27
C ARG A 306 -5.49 -0.91 -20.35
N TYR A 307 -4.97 -0.18 -19.36
CA TYR A 307 -4.98 1.29 -19.34
C TYR A 307 -4.21 1.88 -20.53
N LYS A 308 -3.09 1.28 -20.88
CA LYS A 308 -2.34 1.69 -22.08
C LYS A 308 -3.10 1.40 -23.37
N LYS A 309 -3.72 0.23 -23.48
CA LYS A 309 -4.36 -0.24 -24.71
C LYS A 309 -5.73 0.39 -24.93
N GLU A 310 -6.56 0.47 -23.90
CA GLU A 310 -7.97 0.87 -24.01
C GLU A 310 -8.18 2.36 -23.76
N PHE A 311 -7.41 2.95 -22.83
CA PHE A 311 -7.58 4.34 -22.42
C PHE A 311 -6.49 5.27 -22.98
N ASP A 312 -5.49 4.71 -23.64
CA ASP A 312 -4.34 5.45 -24.18
C ASP A 312 -3.66 6.34 -23.11
N ILE A 313 -3.50 5.76 -21.90
CA ILE A 313 -2.83 6.39 -20.77
C ILE A 313 -1.32 6.14 -20.89
N PRO A 314 -0.47 7.17 -20.71
CA PRO A 314 0.97 7.01 -20.70
C PRO A 314 1.44 5.99 -19.66
N GLN A 315 2.55 5.29 -19.92
CA GLN A 315 3.10 4.27 -19.03
C GLN A 315 3.27 4.76 -17.60
N TYR A 316 3.90 5.93 -17.45
CA TYR A 316 4.15 6.55 -16.15
C TYR A 316 2.86 6.81 -15.36
N ASP A 317 1.84 7.38 -16.01
CA ASP A 317 0.56 7.66 -15.36
C ASP A 317 -0.15 6.36 -14.98
N ALA A 318 -0.14 5.36 -15.86
CA ALA A 318 -0.73 4.06 -15.59
C ALA A 318 -0.06 3.35 -14.41
N GLU A 319 1.26 3.46 -14.25
CA GLU A 319 2.01 2.90 -13.12
C GLU A 319 1.56 3.50 -11.80
N ILE A 320 1.41 4.83 -11.72
CA ILE A 320 0.95 5.52 -10.51
C ILE A 320 -0.52 5.22 -10.22
N LEU A 321 -1.40 5.32 -11.23
CA LEU A 321 -2.83 5.04 -11.07
C LEU A 321 -3.12 3.61 -10.60
N THR A 322 -2.22 2.66 -10.87
CA THR A 322 -2.37 1.26 -10.48
C THR A 322 -1.51 0.85 -9.28
N GLU A 323 -0.76 1.76 -8.69
CA GLU A 323 0.04 1.49 -7.50
C GLU A 323 -0.84 1.09 -6.31
N SER A 324 -1.97 1.78 -6.14
CA SER A 324 -3.00 1.49 -5.17
C SER A 324 -4.25 0.96 -5.86
N LYS A 325 -4.86 -0.08 -5.28
CA LYS A 325 -6.17 -0.58 -5.77
C LYS A 325 -7.24 0.50 -5.67
N HIS A 326 -7.26 1.25 -4.58
CA HIS A 326 -8.26 2.29 -4.35
C HIS A 326 -8.17 3.40 -5.40
N MET A 327 -6.96 3.86 -5.74
CA MET A 327 -6.74 4.82 -6.82
C MET A 327 -7.19 4.26 -8.17
N ALA A 328 -6.88 2.99 -8.46
CA ALA A 328 -7.30 2.33 -9.70
C ALA A 328 -8.83 2.23 -9.80
N ASP A 329 -9.49 1.88 -8.70
CA ASP A 329 -10.97 1.79 -8.65
C ASP A 329 -11.60 3.17 -8.90
N ILE A 330 -11.12 4.23 -8.23
CA ILE A 330 -11.59 5.62 -8.47
C ILE A 330 -11.39 6.01 -9.95
N PHE A 331 -10.22 5.70 -10.53
CA PHE A 331 -9.96 6.00 -11.94
C PHE A 331 -10.96 5.29 -12.87
N GLU A 332 -11.19 4.00 -12.66
CA GLU A 332 -12.08 3.21 -13.50
C GLU A 332 -13.56 3.63 -13.36
N GLU A 333 -14.03 3.79 -12.13
CA GLU A 333 -15.41 4.21 -11.85
C GLU A 333 -15.68 5.61 -12.37
N THR A 334 -14.80 6.57 -12.11
CA THR A 334 -14.94 7.94 -12.63
C THR A 334 -14.91 7.95 -14.17
N THR A 335 -14.03 7.15 -14.76
CA THR A 335 -13.93 7.01 -16.23
C THR A 335 -15.21 6.41 -16.80
N ALA A 336 -15.78 5.40 -16.15
CA ALA A 336 -17.04 4.80 -16.57
C ALA A 336 -18.21 5.79 -16.53
N LEU A 337 -18.22 6.70 -15.55
CA LEU A 337 -19.27 7.72 -15.40
C LEU A 337 -19.14 8.83 -16.44
N CYS A 338 -17.98 9.41 -16.65
CA CYS A 338 -17.80 10.59 -17.51
C CYS A 338 -17.27 10.29 -18.94
N GLY A 339 -16.78 9.08 -19.20
CA GLY A 339 -16.25 8.68 -20.51
C GLY A 339 -14.93 9.37 -20.94
N LYS A 340 -14.17 9.96 -19.99
CA LYS A 340 -13.03 10.84 -20.28
C LYS A 340 -11.74 10.40 -19.56
N PRO A 341 -11.16 9.22 -19.87
CA PRO A 341 -10.06 8.63 -19.11
C PRO A 341 -8.84 9.56 -18.96
N LYS A 342 -8.45 10.29 -20.01
CA LYS A 342 -7.31 11.21 -19.95
C LYS A 342 -7.54 12.40 -19.00
N LYS A 343 -8.77 12.88 -18.91
CA LYS A 343 -9.12 13.95 -17.96
C LYS A 343 -9.12 13.43 -16.52
N VAL A 344 -9.71 12.26 -16.31
CA VAL A 344 -9.70 11.60 -15.00
C VAL A 344 -8.27 11.35 -14.55
N SER A 345 -7.42 10.77 -15.42
CA SER A 345 -5.98 10.59 -15.15
C SER A 345 -5.33 11.89 -14.72
N ASN A 346 -5.55 12.97 -15.47
CA ASN A 346 -4.93 14.29 -15.17
C ASN A 346 -5.38 14.84 -13.79
N TRP A 347 -6.65 14.71 -13.43
CA TRP A 347 -7.15 15.12 -12.11
C TRP A 347 -6.53 14.30 -10.96
N LEU A 348 -6.43 13.00 -11.15
CA LEU A 348 -5.82 12.12 -10.15
C LEU A 348 -4.31 12.37 -10.04
N MET A 349 -3.60 12.47 -11.16
CA MET A 349 -2.15 12.63 -11.20
C MET A 349 -1.67 14.01 -10.74
N VAL A 350 -2.45 15.06 -10.96
CA VAL A 350 -2.02 16.43 -10.66
C VAL A 350 -2.64 16.93 -9.36
N GLU A 351 -3.97 17.02 -9.31
CA GLU A 351 -4.64 17.67 -8.17
C GLU A 351 -4.77 16.71 -6.98
N THR A 352 -5.15 15.45 -7.20
CA THR A 352 -5.26 14.48 -6.09
C THR A 352 -3.90 14.20 -5.45
N MET A 353 -2.87 13.94 -6.26
CA MET A 353 -1.51 13.71 -5.72
C MET A 353 -0.93 14.93 -5.02
N ARG A 354 -1.27 16.15 -5.47
CA ARG A 354 -0.91 17.39 -4.77
C ARG A 354 -1.52 17.42 -3.38
N LEU A 355 -2.83 17.20 -3.26
CA LEU A 355 -3.55 17.24 -1.98
C LEU A 355 -3.12 16.12 -1.04
N LEU A 356 -2.94 14.89 -1.53
CA LEU A 356 -2.40 13.79 -0.71
C LEU A 356 -1.06 14.17 -0.09
N LYS A 357 -0.16 14.78 -0.87
CA LYS A 357 1.13 15.22 -0.38
C LYS A 357 1.02 16.38 0.61
N GLU A 358 0.16 17.37 0.36
CA GLU A 358 -0.07 18.51 1.24
C GLU A 358 -0.64 18.10 2.59
N HIS A 359 -1.54 17.11 2.60
CA HIS A 359 -2.18 16.58 3.82
C HIS A 359 -1.43 15.40 4.45
N ASN A 360 -0.31 14.97 3.86
CA ASN A 360 0.46 13.78 4.28
C ASN A 360 -0.40 12.52 4.38
N MET A 361 -1.22 12.30 3.36
CA MET A 361 -2.15 11.19 3.20
C MET A 361 -1.65 10.22 2.13
N GLU A 362 -2.06 8.95 2.27
CA GLU A 362 -1.87 7.91 1.24
C GLU A 362 -3.11 7.80 0.33
N SER A 363 -2.98 7.09 -0.78
CA SER A 363 -4.10 6.91 -1.73
C SER A 363 -5.32 6.22 -1.11
N GLU A 364 -5.11 5.36 -0.12
CA GLU A 364 -6.13 4.65 0.64
C GLU A 364 -6.97 5.56 1.55
N ASP A 365 -6.48 6.75 1.85
CA ASP A 365 -7.17 7.73 2.71
C ASP A 365 -8.14 8.62 1.93
N ILE A 366 -8.21 8.49 0.60
CA ILE A 366 -9.14 9.24 -0.25
C ILE A 366 -10.58 8.87 0.11
N THR A 367 -11.38 9.88 0.45
CA THR A 367 -12.79 9.70 0.86
C THR A 367 -13.80 10.25 -0.12
N PHE A 368 -13.39 11.05 -1.11
CA PHE A 368 -14.32 11.54 -2.13
C PHE A 368 -14.80 10.41 -3.04
N THR A 369 -16.00 10.56 -3.55
CA THR A 369 -16.62 9.55 -4.43
C THR A 369 -16.29 9.78 -5.90
N SER A 370 -16.26 8.68 -6.67
CA SER A 370 -16.05 8.71 -8.12
C SER A 370 -17.13 9.55 -8.84
N GLU A 371 -18.37 9.57 -8.30
CA GLU A 371 -19.47 10.37 -8.82
C GLU A 371 -19.20 11.87 -8.68
N ASN A 372 -18.68 12.31 -7.53
CA ASN A 372 -18.38 13.73 -7.32
C ASN A 372 -17.21 14.19 -8.19
N LEU A 373 -16.19 13.36 -8.36
CA LEU A 373 -15.10 13.66 -9.30
C LEU A 373 -15.61 13.71 -10.75
N ALA A 374 -16.46 12.79 -11.17
CA ALA A 374 -17.05 12.77 -12.51
C ALA A 374 -17.87 14.05 -12.79
N LYS A 375 -18.74 14.45 -11.86
CA LYS A 375 -19.55 15.69 -11.95
C LYS A 375 -18.65 16.93 -12.07
N LEU A 376 -17.58 17.01 -11.27
CA LEU A 376 -16.65 18.13 -11.35
C LEU A 376 -15.98 18.21 -12.74
N ILE A 377 -15.54 17.07 -13.27
CA ILE A 377 -14.94 16.99 -14.61
C ILE A 377 -15.94 17.42 -15.68
N GLU A 378 -17.20 17.03 -15.55
CA GLU A 378 -18.26 17.41 -16.48
C GLU A 378 -18.56 18.91 -16.43
N LEU A 379 -18.66 19.50 -15.23
CA LEU A 379 -18.85 20.95 -15.05
C LEU A 379 -17.70 21.76 -15.66
N ALA A 380 -16.47 21.33 -15.44
CA ALA A 380 -15.29 21.98 -16.03
C ALA A 380 -15.24 21.83 -17.56
N ASP A 381 -15.60 20.66 -18.06
CA ASP A 381 -15.57 20.37 -19.50
C ASP A 381 -16.69 21.08 -20.29
N ALA A 382 -17.84 21.22 -19.68
CA ALA A 382 -18.95 21.99 -20.23
C ALA A 382 -18.71 23.51 -20.18
N GLY A 383 -17.62 23.96 -19.54
CA GLY A 383 -17.33 25.39 -19.34
C GLY A 383 -18.28 26.08 -18.34
N THR A 384 -19.05 25.28 -17.59
CA THR A 384 -19.91 25.80 -16.50
C THR A 384 -19.09 26.46 -15.41
N ILE A 385 -17.89 25.95 -15.17
CA ILE A 385 -16.87 26.55 -14.31
C ILE A 385 -15.53 26.60 -15.09
N ASN A 386 -14.70 27.59 -14.77
CA ASN A 386 -13.36 27.64 -15.36
C ASN A 386 -12.37 26.80 -14.57
N SER A 387 -11.16 26.59 -15.11
CA SER A 387 -10.15 25.71 -14.50
C SER A 387 -9.71 26.16 -13.10
N SER A 388 -9.71 27.46 -12.79
CA SER A 388 -9.34 27.94 -11.45
C SER A 388 -10.41 27.61 -10.43
N VAL A 389 -11.67 27.84 -10.78
CA VAL A 389 -12.82 27.49 -9.93
C VAL A 389 -12.94 25.97 -9.76
N ALA A 390 -12.65 25.21 -10.84
CA ALA A 390 -12.70 23.76 -10.75
C ALA A 390 -11.67 23.21 -9.73
N LYS A 391 -10.50 23.80 -9.62
CA LYS A 391 -9.50 23.43 -8.60
C LYS A 391 -9.96 23.79 -7.20
N GLU A 392 -10.51 24.97 -7.01
CA GLU A 392 -11.08 25.42 -5.74
C GLU A 392 -12.22 24.47 -5.28
N VAL A 393 -13.12 24.13 -6.17
CA VAL A 393 -14.21 23.17 -5.88
C VAL A 393 -13.64 21.79 -5.57
N PHE A 394 -12.57 21.37 -6.27
CA PHE A 394 -11.95 20.08 -6.01
C PHE A 394 -11.31 19.99 -4.63
N ASP A 395 -10.70 21.07 -4.13
CA ASP A 395 -10.17 21.09 -2.76
C ASP A 395 -11.28 20.74 -1.73
N HIS A 396 -12.50 21.28 -1.89
CA HIS A 396 -13.65 20.92 -1.05
C HIS A 396 -14.22 19.53 -1.31
N VAL A 397 -14.18 19.06 -2.58
CA VAL A 397 -14.53 17.66 -2.91
C VAL A 397 -13.56 16.70 -2.21
N PHE A 398 -12.28 17.01 -2.20
CA PHE A 398 -11.25 16.18 -1.59
C PHE A 398 -11.40 16.14 -0.06
N GLU A 399 -11.61 17.28 0.59
CA GLU A 399 -11.65 17.39 2.04
C GLU A 399 -12.98 16.92 2.65
N GLU A 400 -14.12 17.25 2.02
CA GLU A 400 -15.45 17.09 2.60
C GLU A 400 -16.40 16.24 1.74
N ASN A 401 -15.94 15.75 0.57
CA ASN A 401 -16.73 15.01 -0.40
C ASN A 401 -18.04 15.73 -0.79
N VAL A 402 -17.98 17.06 -0.92
CA VAL A 402 -19.15 17.86 -1.31
C VAL A 402 -19.64 17.52 -2.72
N ASP A 403 -20.94 17.64 -2.98
CA ASP A 403 -21.49 17.56 -4.33
C ASP A 403 -21.09 18.81 -5.13
N PRO A 404 -20.31 18.69 -6.22
CA PRO A 404 -19.78 19.85 -6.96
C PRO A 404 -20.86 20.74 -7.57
N GLU A 405 -21.97 20.15 -8.04
CA GLU A 405 -23.05 20.91 -8.66
C GLU A 405 -23.72 21.82 -7.64
N LYS A 406 -24.06 21.27 -6.47
CA LYS A 406 -24.66 22.04 -5.36
C LYS A 406 -23.71 23.10 -4.85
N TYR A 407 -22.44 22.75 -4.63
CA TYR A 407 -21.44 23.69 -4.16
C TYR A 407 -21.27 24.88 -5.11
N VAL A 408 -21.16 24.61 -6.42
CA VAL A 408 -21.06 25.65 -7.48
C VAL A 408 -22.31 26.54 -7.50
N GLU A 409 -23.50 25.98 -7.29
CA GLU A 409 -24.76 26.73 -7.29
C GLU A 409 -24.91 27.61 -6.04
N GLU A 410 -24.67 27.06 -4.86
CA GLU A 410 -24.79 27.75 -3.57
C GLU A 410 -23.81 28.93 -3.44
N HIS A 411 -22.58 28.77 -3.98
CA HIS A 411 -21.55 29.79 -3.96
C HIS A 411 -21.54 30.68 -5.21
N GLY A 412 -22.47 30.44 -6.15
CA GLY A 412 -22.59 31.24 -7.37
C GLY A 412 -21.33 31.24 -8.22
N LEU A 413 -20.64 30.09 -8.34
CA LEU A 413 -19.33 29.95 -9.01
C LEU A 413 -19.43 29.67 -10.50
N LYS A 414 -20.66 29.62 -11.06
CA LYS A 414 -20.86 29.43 -12.49
C LYS A 414 -20.17 30.54 -13.29
N THR A 415 -19.54 30.16 -14.40
CA THR A 415 -18.91 31.09 -15.32
C THR A 415 -19.96 32.08 -15.87
N VAL A 416 -19.68 33.36 -15.77
CA VAL A 416 -20.55 34.39 -16.33
C VAL A 416 -20.26 34.46 -17.84
N ASN A 417 -21.18 33.89 -18.63
CA ASN A 417 -21.12 33.92 -20.09
C ASN A 417 -22.01 35.06 -20.66
N ASP A 418 -22.49 35.97 -19.82
CA ASP A 418 -23.25 37.14 -20.29
C ASP A 418 -22.27 38.11 -20.96
N GLU A 419 -22.34 38.15 -22.29
CA GLU A 419 -21.50 39.04 -23.10
C GLU A 419 -21.72 40.50 -22.75
N GLY A 420 -22.93 40.90 -22.33
CA GLY A 420 -23.25 42.26 -21.94
C GLY A 420 -22.51 42.68 -20.67
N ALA A 421 -22.61 41.89 -19.63
CA ALA A 421 -21.89 42.12 -18.36
C ALA A 421 -20.38 42.07 -18.54
N LEU A 422 -19.90 41.19 -19.42
CA LEU A 422 -18.45 41.11 -19.75
C LEU A 422 -17.97 42.37 -20.45
N ILE A 423 -18.70 42.89 -21.44
CA ILE A 423 -18.36 44.09 -22.21
C ILE A 423 -18.28 45.30 -21.28
N GLU A 424 -19.23 45.50 -20.36
CA GLU A 424 -19.23 46.61 -19.41
C GLU A 424 -17.95 46.57 -18.51
N VAL A 425 -17.56 45.38 -18.05
CA VAL A 425 -16.36 45.22 -17.24
C VAL A 425 -15.10 45.45 -18.07
N LEU A 426 -15.06 44.98 -19.33
CA LEU A 426 -13.95 45.20 -20.24
C LEU A 426 -13.76 46.68 -20.55
N GLU A 427 -14.83 47.43 -20.83
CA GLU A 427 -14.77 48.89 -21.09
C GLU A 427 -14.20 49.62 -19.87
N LYS A 428 -14.61 49.27 -18.66
CA LYS A 428 -14.09 49.81 -17.42
C LYS A 428 -12.59 49.50 -17.24
N VAL A 429 -12.20 48.23 -17.41
CA VAL A 429 -10.80 47.82 -17.30
C VAL A 429 -9.91 48.50 -18.33
N ILE A 430 -10.36 48.70 -19.58
CA ILE A 430 -9.70 49.44 -20.62
C ILE A 430 -9.50 50.90 -20.22
N ALA A 431 -10.57 51.52 -19.69
CA ALA A 431 -10.54 52.92 -19.23
C ALA A 431 -9.61 53.11 -18.03
N ASP A 432 -9.61 52.19 -17.09
CA ASP A 432 -8.77 52.26 -15.87
C ASP A 432 -7.29 51.92 -16.09
N ASN A 433 -6.94 51.35 -17.28
CA ASN A 433 -5.56 50.94 -17.61
C ASN A 433 -5.04 51.50 -18.93
N PRO A 434 -5.03 52.85 -19.15
CA PRO A 434 -4.69 53.45 -20.43
C PRO A 434 -3.26 53.11 -20.87
N GLN A 435 -2.29 52.98 -19.96
CA GLN A 435 -0.91 52.65 -20.30
C GLN A 435 -0.80 51.24 -20.88
N ALA A 436 -1.49 50.27 -20.34
CA ALA A 436 -1.53 48.87 -20.85
C ALA A 436 -2.13 48.82 -22.27
N VAL A 437 -3.13 49.67 -22.54
CA VAL A 437 -3.77 49.79 -23.86
C VAL A 437 -2.76 50.35 -24.88
N VAL A 438 -2.03 51.42 -24.51
CA VAL A 438 -1.00 52.02 -25.37
C VAL A 438 0.13 51.02 -25.65
N ASP A 439 0.59 50.33 -24.63
CA ASP A 439 1.64 49.32 -24.76
C ASP A 439 1.22 48.14 -25.69
N TYR A 440 -0.03 47.70 -25.58
CA TYR A 440 -0.56 46.64 -26.46
C TYR A 440 -0.66 47.15 -27.93
N LYS A 441 -1.21 48.34 -28.17
CA LYS A 441 -1.27 48.96 -29.50
C LYS A 441 0.13 49.26 -30.05
N GLY A 442 1.11 49.44 -29.19
CA GLY A 442 2.53 49.55 -29.54
C GLY A 442 3.24 48.21 -29.80
N GLY A 443 2.51 47.10 -29.85
CA GLY A 443 3.04 45.76 -30.21
C GLY A 443 3.54 44.91 -29.02
N LYS A 444 3.34 45.34 -27.76
CA LYS A 444 3.73 44.56 -26.59
C LYS A 444 2.59 43.58 -26.21
N GLU A 445 2.61 42.37 -26.74
CA GLU A 445 1.55 41.36 -26.45
C GLU A 445 1.40 41.03 -24.96
N LYS A 446 2.44 41.14 -24.14
CA LYS A 446 2.38 40.94 -22.69
C LYS A 446 1.41 41.90 -22.00
N ALA A 447 1.15 43.09 -22.54
CA ALA A 447 0.22 44.06 -21.99
C ALA A 447 -1.23 43.56 -22.06
N LEU A 448 -1.59 42.73 -23.06
CA LEU A 448 -2.89 42.09 -23.16
C LEU A 448 -3.12 41.13 -21.97
N GLY A 449 -2.09 40.37 -21.57
CA GLY A 449 -2.15 39.50 -20.40
C GLY A 449 -2.45 40.24 -19.08
N ALA A 450 -1.91 41.48 -18.94
CA ALA A 450 -2.23 42.31 -17.79
C ALA A 450 -3.69 42.77 -17.80
N LEU A 451 -4.26 43.15 -18.94
CA LEU A 451 -5.69 43.50 -19.07
C LEU A 451 -6.60 42.29 -18.79
N VAL A 452 -6.23 41.12 -19.29
CA VAL A 452 -6.94 39.85 -18.97
C VAL A 452 -6.92 39.61 -17.47
N GLY A 453 -5.77 39.76 -16.82
CA GLY A 453 -5.64 39.60 -15.36
C GLY A 453 -6.51 40.57 -14.57
N GLN A 454 -6.56 41.84 -14.97
CA GLN A 454 -7.42 42.86 -14.33
C GLN A 454 -8.91 42.56 -14.55
N THR A 455 -9.31 42.11 -15.74
CA THR A 455 -10.70 41.69 -16.03
C THR A 455 -11.09 40.48 -15.17
N MET A 456 -10.23 39.47 -15.10
CA MET A 456 -10.44 38.31 -14.26
C MET A 456 -10.62 38.68 -12.79
N LYS A 457 -9.81 39.62 -12.28
CA LYS A 457 -9.93 40.14 -10.92
C LYS A 457 -11.22 40.91 -10.70
N ALA A 458 -11.62 41.77 -11.64
CA ALA A 458 -12.88 42.52 -11.56
C ALA A 458 -14.11 41.60 -11.58
N MET A 459 -14.05 40.51 -12.34
CA MET A 459 -15.10 39.50 -12.41
C MET A 459 -14.94 38.38 -11.34
N LYS A 460 -14.08 38.58 -10.34
CA LYS A 460 -13.82 37.62 -9.24
C LYS A 460 -13.52 36.21 -9.74
N GLY A 461 -12.75 36.11 -10.81
CA GLY A 461 -12.35 34.83 -11.39
C GLY A 461 -13.44 34.08 -12.19
N LYS A 462 -14.66 34.62 -12.29
CA LYS A 462 -15.81 33.93 -12.90
C LYS A 462 -15.93 34.07 -14.42
N ALA A 463 -15.08 34.87 -15.08
CA ALA A 463 -15.07 35.02 -16.54
C ALA A 463 -14.32 33.88 -17.21
N ASN A 464 -14.68 33.59 -18.47
CA ASN A 464 -13.91 32.68 -19.31
C ASN A 464 -12.67 33.42 -19.85
N PRO A 465 -11.43 33.04 -19.47
CA PRO A 465 -10.21 33.74 -19.91
C PRO A 465 -10.04 33.77 -21.42
N GLY A 466 -10.48 32.74 -22.13
CA GLY A 466 -10.43 32.67 -23.58
C GLY A 466 -11.36 33.73 -24.24
N LEU A 467 -12.58 33.84 -23.73
CA LEU A 467 -13.57 34.83 -24.19
C LEU A 467 -13.12 36.26 -23.86
N VAL A 468 -12.58 36.47 -22.65
CA VAL A 468 -11.99 37.74 -22.24
C VAL A 468 -10.86 38.15 -23.18
N ASN A 469 -9.96 37.26 -23.49
CA ASN A 469 -8.83 37.51 -24.41
C ASN A 469 -9.33 37.85 -25.84
N GLN A 470 -10.30 37.11 -26.34
CA GLN A 470 -10.91 37.32 -27.63
C GLN A 470 -11.58 38.70 -27.70
N LYS A 471 -12.44 39.02 -26.73
CA LYS A 471 -13.17 40.31 -26.68
C LYS A 471 -12.22 41.49 -26.49
N LEU A 472 -11.19 41.39 -25.66
CA LEU A 472 -10.17 42.42 -25.54
C LEU A 472 -9.46 42.66 -26.87
N ARG A 473 -9.09 41.62 -27.64
CA ARG A 473 -8.50 41.76 -28.97
C ARG A 473 -9.45 42.42 -29.96
N GLU A 474 -10.74 42.14 -29.88
CA GLU A 474 -11.77 42.77 -30.71
C GLU A 474 -11.93 44.27 -30.38
N MET A 475 -11.97 44.62 -29.08
CA MET A 475 -12.18 46.00 -28.60
C MET A 475 -10.92 46.89 -28.73
N LEU A 476 -9.72 46.31 -28.81
CA LEU A 476 -8.46 47.04 -28.88
C LEU A 476 -7.90 47.15 -30.31
N LYS A 477 -8.55 46.51 -31.29
CA LYS A 477 -8.24 46.72 -32.69
C LYS A 477 -8.57 48.17 -33.11
#